data_b4e70d332af659a93f93940e8514ad5c
#
_entry.id   b4e70d332af659a93f93940e8514ad5c
#
_cell.length_a   1.000
_cell.length_b   1.000
_cell.length_c   1.000
_cell.angle_alpha   90.00
_cell.angle_beta   90.00
_cell.angle_gamma   90.00
#
_symmetry.space_group_name_H-M   'P 1'
#
loop_
_entity.id
_entity.type
_entity.pdbx_description
1 polymer ?
#
loop_
_entity_poly.entity_id
_entity_poly.type
_entity_poly.pdbx_seq_one_letter_code
_entity_poly.pdbx_strand_id
1 'polypeptide(L)'
;MKKLLSICLIMASLVALLSGCATEEELVAPDLEQIRSICQLATLECYYNNVADGVKEKHSGIAGLFEKERDYWVEYRGIVKLGIDMDKVDVSISGDTVTVTIPSAQVMDSNIDTSSFRVVSSEDGFFNKNEITVEDQKEAVTKGQAEMLETANKNVSLLAVAQNRAKSLIENYINTMSEIAGKEYKIEWKDAE
;
A
#
# COMPACT_ATOMS: atom_id res chain seq x y z
N MET A 1 -35.13 65.31 -25.57
CA MET A 1 -33.81 64.67 -25.74
C MET A 1 -33.18 64.20 -24.43
N LYS A 2 -33.03 65.06 -23.38
CA LYS A 2 -32.41 64.67 -22.10
C LYS A 2 -33.12 63.52 -21.35
N LYS A 3 -34.49 63.43 -21.39
CA LYS A 3 -35.25 62.35 -20.74
C LYS A 3 -35.10 60.98 -21.44
N LEU A 4 -34.99 60.97 -22.78
CA LEU A 4 -34.72 59.76 -23.55
C LEU A 4 -33.31 59.22 -23.27
N LEU A 5 -32.32 60.10 -23.18
CA LEU A 5 -30.94 59.72 -22.86
C LEU A 5 -30.83 59.12 -21.46
N SER A 6 -31.56 59.64 -20.48
CA SER A 6 -31.61 59.11 -19.12
C SER A 6 -32.23 57.70 -19.03
N ILE A 7 -33.29 57.46 -19.79
CA ILE A 7 -33.95 56.14 -19.86
C ILE A 7 -33.05 55.10 -20.53
N CYS A 8 -32.34 55.47 -21.59
CA CYS A 8 -31.36 54.56 -22.23
C CYS A 8 -30.18 54.21 -21.30
N LEU A 9 -29.71 55.18 -20.47
CA LEU A 9 -28.62 54.93 -19.51
C LEU A 9 -29.09 53.98 -18.39
N ILE A 10 -30.32 54.11 -17.91
CA ILE A 10 -30.90 53.22 -16.88
C ILE A 10 -31.09 51.82 -17.43
N MET A 11 -31.58 51.70 -18.66
CA MET A 11 -31.73 50.37 -19.34
C MET A 11 -30.36 49.71 -19.55
N ALA A 12 -29.35 50.46 -19.98
CA ALA A 12 -27.99 49.92 -20.15
C ALA A 12 -27.37 49.43 -18.85
N SER A 13 -27.57 50.14 -17.73
CA SER A 13 -27.09 49.70 -16.41
C SER A 13 -27.83 48.49 -15.87
N LEU A 14 -29.12 48.32 -16.20
CA LEU A 14 -29.90 47.19 -15.78
C LEU A 14 -29.51 45.92 -16.56
N VAL A 15 -29.14 46.02 -17.84
CA VAL A 15 -28.58 44.89 -18.63
C VAL A 15 -27.20 44.48 -18.15
N ALA A 16 -26.34 45.43 -17.71
CA ALA A 16 -25.03 45.13 -17.16
C ALA A 16 -25.10 44.41 -15.82
N LEU A 17 -26.16 44.60 -15.03
CA LEU A 17 -26.36 43.90 -13.76
C LEU A 17 -26.86 42.45 -13.94
N LEU A 18 -27.43 42.09 -15.08
CA LEU A 18 -27.89 40.74 -15.41
C LEU A 18 -26.79 39.86 -16.03
N SER A 19 -25.65 40.44 -16.41
CA SER A 19 -24.52 39.69 -17.01
C SER A 19 -23.50 39.19 -15.97
N GLY A 20 -23.73 39.43 -14.71
CA GLY A 20 -22.78 39.06 -13.66
C GLY A 20 -23.32 37.98 -12.77
N CYS A 21 -23.19 36.72 -13.16
CA CYS A 21 -22.97 35.53 -12.39
C CYS A 21 -23.17 34.31 -13.28
N ALA A 22 -22.27 34.13 -14.23
CA ALA A 22 -21.94 32.74 -14.58
C ALA A 22 -21.08 32.26 -13.41
N THR A 23 -21.70 31.68 -12.40
CA THR A 23 -21.00 30.73 -11.52
C THR A 23 -20.50 29.65 -12.46
N GLU A 24 -19.21 29.60 -12.72
CA GLU A 24 -18.59 28.34 -13.15
C GLU A 24 -18.97 27.37 -12.03
N GLU A 25 -19.92 26.50 -12.28
CA GLU A 25 -20.08 25.27 -11.50
C GLU A 25 -18.74 24.56 -11.66
N GLU A 26 -17.93 24.63 -10.61
CA GLU A 26 -16.73 23.84 -10.50
C GLU A 26 -17.20 22.38 -10.64
N LEU A 27 -16.98 21.82 -11.84
CA LEU A 27 -17.40 20.47 -12.17
C LEU A 27 -16.69 19.53 -11.19
N VAL A 28 -17.43 19.04 -10.22
CA VAL A 28 -16.94 18.05 -9.27
C VAL A 28 -16.61 16.80 -10.07
N ALA A 29 -15.31 16.56 -10.27
CA ALA A 29 -14.80 15.42 -11.04
C ALA A 29 -13.91 14.58 -10.15
N PRO A 30 -13.77 13.27 -10.42
CA PRO A 30 -12.81 12.42 -9.73
C PRO A 30 -11.40 13.00 -9.85
N ASP A 31 -10.71 13.07 -8.71
CA ASP A 31 -9.37 13.65 -8.58
C ASP A 31 -8.30 12.59 -8.40
N LEU A 32 -7.15 12.76 -9.07
CA LEU A 32 -6.02 11.84 -9.04
C LEU A 32 -5.42 11.69 -7.63
N GLU A 33 -5.25 12.80 -6.92
CA GLU A 33 -4.64 12.77 -5.58
C GLU A 33 -5.52 12.04 -4.57
N GLN A 34 -6.85 12.18 -4.71
CA GLN A 34 -7.80 11.43 -3.89
C GLN A 34 -7.72 9.92 -4.20
N ILE A 35 -7.63 9.54 -5.47
CA ILE A 35 -7.50 8.15 -5.89
C ILE A 35 -6.17 7.55 -5.41
N ARG A 36 -5.07 8.29 -5.46
CA ARG A 36 -3.78 7.88 -4.89
C ARG A 36 -3.87 7.68 -3.38
N SER A 37 -4.52 8.58 -2.68
CA SER A 37 -4.76 8.44 -1.23
C SER A 37 -5.59 7.20 -0.89
N ILE A 38 -6.58 6.86 -1.70
CA ILE A 38 -7.37 5.63 -1.58
C ILE A 38 -6.48 4.40 -1.76
N CYS A 39 -5.59 4.39 -2.75
CA CYS A 39 -4.64 3.29 -2.95
C CYS A 39 -3.73 3.09 -1.74
N GLN A 40 -3.27 4.16 -1.11
CA GLN A 40 -2.50 4.09 0.12
C GLN A 40 -3.30 3.46 1.28
N LEU A 41 -4.59 3.79 1.40
CA LEU A 41 -5.49 3.24 2.43
C LEU A 41 -5.93 1.81 2.13
N ALA A 42 -5.82 1.36 0.89
CA ALA A 42 -6.25 0.03 0.46
C ALA A 42 -5.29 -1.10 0.88
N THR A 43 -4.25 -0.79 1.67
CA THR A 43 -3.24 -1.76 2.11
C THR A 43 -3.87 -2.91 2.89
N LEU A 44 -3.46 -4.14 2.54
CA LEU A 44 -3.79 -5.37 3.23
C LEU A 44 -2.62 -5.75 4.15
N GLU A 45 -2.86 -5.84 5.46
CA GLU A 45 -1.87 -6.31 6.42
C GLU A 45 -2.02 -7.81 6.65
N CYS A 46 -0.93 -8.54 6.41
CA CYS A 46 -0.84 -9.98 6.63
C CYS A 46 0.07 -10.25 7.83
N TYR A 47 -0.47 -10.92 8.85
CA TYR A 47 0.27 -11.30 10.04
C TYR A 47 0.85 -12.69 9.87
N TYR A 48 2.14 -12.82 10.06
CA TYR A 48 2.88 -14.07 9.93
C TYR A 48 3.45 -14.51 11.29
N ASN A 49 3.32 -15.81 11.55
CA ASN A 49 4.09 -16.49 12.60
C ASN A 49 5.04 -17.44 11.89
N ASN A 50 6.31 -17.17 11.96
CA ASN A 50 7.33 -17.89 11.23
C ASN A 50 8.37 -18.52 12.16
N VAL A 51 9.10 -19.48 11.61
CA VAL A 51 10.25 -20.11 12.23
C VAL A 51 11.43 -19.97 11.27
N ALA A 52 12.51 -19.41 11.75
CA ALA A 52 13.77 -19.32 11.02
C ALA A 52 14.75 -20.37 11.55
N ASP A 53 15.35 -21.12 10.64
CA ASP A 53 16.35 -22.13 10.96
C ASP A 53 17.74 -21.51 11.00
N GLY A 54 18.55 -21.95 11.94
CA GLY A 54 19.95 -21.62 12.04
C GLY A 54 20.80 -22.81 12.46
N VAL A 55 22.03 -22.82 12.00
CA VAL A 55 23.05 -23.77 12.41
C VAL A 55 24.23 -23.01 12.98
N LYS A 56 24.55 -23.27 14.24
CA LYS A 56 25.73 -22.73 14.89
C LYS A 56 26.87 -23.70 14.69
N GLU A 57 27.77 -23.39 13.78
CA GLU A 57 28.98 -24.19 13.58
C GLU A 57 29.92 -24.08 14.77
N LYS A 58 30.70 -25.17 15.04
CA LYS A 58 31.77 -25.14 16.03
C LYS A 58 32.94 -24.31 15.52
N HIS A 59 33.63 -23.66 16.41
CA HIS A 59 34.89 -23.00 16.08
C HIS A 59 35.96 -24.00 15.64
N SER A 60 36.81 -23.59 14.71
CA SER A 60 37.98 -24.39 14.29
C SER A 60 39.12 -24.32 15.30
N GLY A 61 39.93 -25.39 15.36
CA GLY A 61 41.12 -25.46 16.20
C GLY A 61 40.83 -25.74 17.69
N ILE A 62 41.70 -25.26 18.58
CA ILE A 62 41.66 -25.53 20.01
C ILE A 62 40.40 -24.97 20.68
N ALA A 63 39.87 -23.87 20.18
CA ALA A 63 38.62 -23.24 20.67
C ALA A 63 37.41 -24.18 20.52
N GLY A 64 37.36 -24.95 19.44
CA GLY A 64 36.23 -25.85 19.15
C GLY A 64 36.31 -27.24 19.82
N LEU A 65 37.34 -27.54 20.64
CA LEU A 65 37.51 -28.87 21.22
C LEU A 65 36.34 -29.29 22.14
N PHE A 66 35.65 -28.34 22.75
CA PHE A 66 34.49 -28.56 23.62
C PHE A 66 33.18 -28.05 23.06
N GLU A 67 33.15 -27.79 21.74
CA GLU A 67 31.98 -27.33 21.02
C GLU A 67 31.49 -28.39 20.04
N LYS A 68 30.18 -28.43 19.87
CA LYS A 68 29.51 -29.20 18.83
C LYS A 68 28.69 -28.22 18.03
N GLU A 69 28.49 -28.55 16.76
CA GLU A 69 27.49 -27.90 15.93
C GLU A 69 26.13 -27.98 16.62
N ARG A 70 25.34 -26.92 16.49
CA ARG A 70 24.04 -26.81 17.13
C ARG A 70 23.01 -26.28 16.15
N ASP A 71 21.98 -27.08 15.91
CA ASP A 71 20.79 -26.62 15.22
C ASP A 71 19.92 -25.81 16.17
N TYR A 72 19.35 -24.73 15.69
CA TYR A 72 18.42 -23.91 16.45
C TYR A 72 17.34 -23.32 15.55
N TRP A 73 16.22 -22.95 16.15
CA TRP A 73 15.12 -22.26 15.49
C TRP A 73 14.80 -21.00 16.24
N VAL A 74 14.44 -19.95 15.48
CA VAL A 74 13.95 -18.71 16.04
C VAL A 74 12.50 -18.53 15.59
N GLU A 75 11.56 -18.70 16.52
CA GLU A 75 10.18 -18.33 16.29
C GLU A 75 10.07 -16.81 16.32
N TYR A 76 9.39 -16.22 15.35
CA TYR A 76 9.16 -14.78 15.30
C TYR A 76 7.84 -14.45 14.62
N ARG A 77 7.34 -13.24 14.92
CA ARG A 77 6.16 -12.68 14.27
C ARG A 77 6.55 -11.54 13.35
N GLY A 78 5.81 -11.39 12.27
CA GLY A 78 5.99 -10.29 11.34
C GLY A 78 4.67 -9.86 10.70
N ILE A 79 4.69 -8.67 10.12
CA ILE A 79 3.60 -8.11 9.33
C ILE A 79 4.15 -7.82 7.94
N VAL A 80 3.44 -8.26 6.91
CA VAL A 80 3.71 -7.88 5.53
C VAL A 80 2.53 -7.07 5.03
N LYS A 81 2.80 -5.92 4.45
CA LYS A 81 1.79 -5.04 3.85
C LYS A 81 1.78 -5.24 2.35
N LEU A 82 0.62 -5.58 1.82
CA LEU A 82 0.36 -5.73 0.39
C LEU A 82 -0.50 -4.56 -0.08
N GLY A 83 -0.21 -3.99 -1.21
CA GLY A 83 -0.95 -2.83 -1.70
C GLY A 83 -0.58 -2.46 -3.12
N ILE A 84 -1.04 -1.28 -3.52
CA ILE A 84 -0.82 -0.68 -4.83
C ILE A 84 0.21 0.44 -4.69
N ASP A 85 1.17 0.46 -5.59
CA ASP A 85 2.12 1.56 -5.72
C ASP A 85 1.39 2.80 -6.27
N MET A 86 1.07 3.72 -5.38
CA MET A 86 0.26 4.90 -5.72
C MET A 86 0.94 5.86 -6.70
N ASP A 87 2.28 5.84 -6.77
CA ASP A 87 3.03 6.70 -7.69
C ASP A 87 2.84 6.27 -9.15
N LYS A 88 2.43 5.03 -9.37
CA LYS A 88 2.12 4.47 -10.70
C LYS A 88 0.64 4.54 -11.06
N VAL A 89 -0.20 5.03 -10.17
CA VAL A 89 -1.63 5.22 -10.45
C VAL A 89 -1.82 6.51 -11.24
N ASP A 90 -2.58 6.42 -12.34
CA ASP A 90 -2.95 7.57 -13.14
C ASP A 90 -4.45 7.56 -13.47
N VAL A 91 -5.01 8.74 -13.70
CA VAL A 91 -6.43 8.91 -13.99
C VAL A 91 -6.60 9.91 -15.12
N SER A 92 -7.39 9.53 -16.10
CA SER A 92 -7.78 10.43 -17.18
C SER A 92 -9.30 10.41 -17.36
N ILE A 93 -9.89 11.59 -17.62
CA ILE A 93 -11.32 11.75 -17.81
C ILE A 93 -11.59 12.26 -19.21
N SER A 94 -12.44 11.55 -19.95
CA SER A 94 -12.88 11.94 -21.29
C SER A 94 -14.39 11.79 -21.39
N GLY A 95 -15.09 12.92 -21.47
CA GLY A 95 -16.55 12.93 -21.41
C GLY A 95 -17.06 12.30 -20.11
N ASP A 96 -17.79 11.20 -20.22
CA ASP A 96 -18.33 10.45 -19.07
C ASP A 96 -17.48 9.24 -18.68
N THR A 97 -16.33 9.05 -19.34
CA THR A 97 -15.44 7.90 -19.08
C THR A 97 -14.27 8.34 -18.20
N VAL A 98 -14.11 7.66 -17.07
CA VAL A 98 -12.97 7.77 -16.15
C VAL A 98 -12.09 6.55 -16.38
N THR A 99 -10.94 6.74 -17.00
CA THR A 99 -9.94 5.68 -17.16
C THR A 99 -8.97 5.72 -15.98
N VAL A 100 -8.92 4.64 -15.22
CA VAL A 100 -8.00 4.47 -14.09
C VAL A 100 -6.92 3.48 -14.48
N THR A 101 -5.67 3.95 -14.52
CA THR A 101 -4.50 3.11 -14.72
C THR A 101 -3.96 2.70 -13.35
N ILE A 102 -3.87 1.40 -13.08
CA ILE A 102 -3.48 0.86 -11.77
C ILE A 102 -2.46 -0.27 -11.95
N PRO A 103 -1.32 -0.27 -11.23
CA PRO A 103 -0.37 -1.37 -11.28
C PRO A 103 -0.88 -2.59 -10.52
N SER A 104 -0.25 -3.72 -10.74
CA SER A 104 -0.50 -4.93 -9.95
C SER A 104 -0.14 -4.71 -8.49
N ALA A 105 -0.91 -5.33 -7.58
CA ALA A 105 -0.58 -5.31 -6.16
C ALA A 105 0.76 -6.02 -5.90
N GLN A 106 1.50 -5.49 -4.93
CA GLN A 106 2.83 -5.97 -4.56
C GLN A 106 3.04 -5.87 -3.04
N VAL A 107 4.15 -6.43 -2.57
CA VAL A 107 4.60 -6.17 -1.20
C VAL A 107 5.09 -4.73 -1.12
N MET A 108 4.47 -3.95 -0.22
CA MET A 108 4.80 -2.53 0.00
C MET A 108 5.78 -2.34 1.15
N ASP A 109 5.64 -3.15 2.20
CA ASP A 109 6.42 -3.02 3.42
C ASP A 109 6.40 -4.33 4.21
N SER A 110 7.41 -4.54 5.07
CA SER A 110 7.44 -5.62 6.03
C SER A 110 8.08 -5.19 7.34
N ASN A 111 7.55 -5.66 8.42
CA ASN A 111 8.06 -5.39 9.75
C ASN A 111 8.11 -6.68 10.56
N ILE A 112 9.23 -6.89 11.29
CA ILE A 112 9.38 -7.99 12.22
C ILE A 112 9.28 -7.46 13.65
N ASP A 113 8.46 -8.12 14.46
CA ASP A 113 8.39 -7.87 15.90
C ASP A 113 9.55 -8.57 16.60
N THR A 114 10.64 -7.85 16.80
CA THR A 114 11.84 -8.36 17.48
C THR A 114 11.57 -8.76 18.93
N SER A 115 10.52 -8.23 19.55
CA SER A 115 10.13 -8.61 20.91
C SER A 115 9.47 -10.00 20.97
N SER A 116 9.09 -10.53 19.82
CA SER A 116 8.46 -11.86 19.71
C SER A 116 9.46 -13.00 19.58
N PHE A 117 10.75 -12.72 19.49
CA PHE A 117 11.78 -13.73 19.27
C PHE A 117 11.81 -14.75 20.38
N ARG A 118 11.72 -16.00 20.00
CA ARG A 118 11.83 -17.13 20.89
C ARG A 118 12.79 -18.16 20.27
N VAL A 119 13.91 -18.35 20.91
CA VAL A 119 14.92 -19.34 20.47
C VAL A 119 14.58 -20.71 21.05
N VAL A 120 14.57 -21.69 20.18
CA VAL A 120 14.48 -23.11 20.53
C VAL A 120 15.70 -23.79 19.95
N SER A 121 16.52 -24.43 20.78
CA SER A 121 17.68 -25.17 20.32
C SER A 121 17.51 -26.68 20.53
N SER A 122 18.08 -27.46 19.61
CA SER A 122 18.21 -28.89 19.80
C SER A 122 19.35 -29.15 20.80
N GLU A 123 19.05 -29.94 21.82
CA GLU A 123 19.97 -30.48 22.83
C GLU A 123 21.00 -29.54 23.42
N ASP A 124 20.72 -29.08 24.62
CA ASP A 124 21.70 -28.58 25.54
C ASP A 124 22.47 -29.76 26.18
N GLY A 125 23.40 -30.35 25.42
CA GLY A 125 24.37 -31.25 26.01
C GLY A 125 25.13 -30.50 27.10
N PHE A 126 25.09 -31.00 28.32
CA PHE A 126 25.71 -30.40 29.55
C PHE A 126 27.15 -29.90 29.35
N PHE A 127 27.82 -30.29 28.28
CA PHE A 127 29.18 -29.94 27.91
C PHE A 127 29.33 -29.13 26.64
N ASN A 128 28.24 -28.78 25.94
CA ASN A 128 28.35 -27.99 24.71
C ASN A 128 28.44 -26.49 25.05
N LYS A 129 29.63 -25.90 24.85
CA LYS A 129 29.92 -24.48 25.10
C LYS A 129 29.55 -23.57 23.93
N ASN A 130 29.03 -24.12 22.85
CA ASN A 130 28.63 -23.36 21.65
C ASN A 130 27.26 -22.66 21.88
N GLU A 131 27.28 -21.51 22.53
CA GLU A 131 26.06 -20.74 22.83
C GLU A 131 25.55 -20.00 21.59
N ILE A 132 24.22 -19.99 21.41
CA ILE A 132 23.56 -19.22 20.35
C ILE A 132 23.56 -17.75 20.75
N THR A 133 24.29 -16.94 20.01
CA THR A 133 24.41 -15.51 20.24
C THR A 133 23.26 -14.72 19.66
N VAL A 134 23.11 -13.47 20.05
CA VAL A 134 22.13 -12.54 19.44
C VAL A 134 22.39 -12.35 17.94
N GLU A 135 23.67 -12.40 17.53
CA GLU A 135 24.05 -12.26 16.12
C GLU A 135 23.58 -13.47 15.29
N ASP A 136 23.72 -14.69 15.82
CA ASP A 136 23.22 -15.90 15.19
C ASP A 136 21.68 -15.84 14.98
N GLN A 137 20.96 -15.37 16.01
CA GLN A 137 19.51 -15.18 15.94
C GLN A 137 19.12 -14.17 14.87
N LYS A 138 19.82 -13.05 14.81
CA LYS A 138 19.58 -11.99 13.84
C LYS A 138 19.84 -12.47 12.41
N GLU A 139 20.90 -13.25 12.19
CA GLU A 139 21.21 -13.84 10.88
C GLU A 139 20.09 -14.79 10.44
N ALA A 140 19.67 -15.72 11.30
CA ALA A 140 18.58 -16.65 11.01
C ALA A 140 17.27 -15.90 10.68
N VAL A 141 16.92 -14.90 11.49
CA VAL A 141 15.70 -14.10 11.24
C VAL A 141 15.79 -13.30 9.96
N THR A 142 16.96 -12.74 9.62
CA THR A 142 17.15 -12.01 8.36
C THR A 142 16.91 -12.93 7.14
N LYS A 143 17.41 -14.16 7.20
CA LYS A 143 17.16 -15.17 6.18
C LYS A 143 15.66 -15.52 6.10
N GLY A 144 15.06 -15.82 7.24
CA GLY A 144 13.64 -16.15 7.33
C GLY A 144 12.73 -15.01 6.86
N GLN A 145 13.13 -13.75 7.07
CA GLN A 145 12.43 -12.59 6.54
C GLN A 145 12.45 -12.56 5.01
N ALA A 146 13.60 -12.84 4.41
CA ALA A 146 13.71 -12.89 2.96
C ALA A 146 12.79 -13.97 2.35
N GLU A 147 12.72 -15.15 2.98
CA GLU A 147 11.83 -16.25 2.58
C GLU A 147 10.35 -15.88 2.78
N MET A 148 10.01 -15.17 3.86
CA MET A 148 8.66 -14.66 4.10
C MET A 148 8.23 -13.67 3.01
N LEU A 149 9.09 -12.72 2.64
CA LEU A 149 8.83 -11.74 1.59
C LEU A 149 8.67 -12.42 0.22
N GLU A 150 9.51 -13.39 -0.09
CA GLU A 150 9.39 -14.18 -1.32
C GLU A 150 8.05 -14.93 -1.37
N THR A 151 7.65 -15.54 -0.25
CA THR A 151 6.36 -16.25 -0.13
C THR A 151 5.19 -15.27 -0.30
N ALA A 152 5.24 -14.10 0.33
CA ALA A 152 4.21 -13.08 0.19
C ALA A 152 4.09 -12.57 -1.25
N ASN A 153 5.23 -12.32 -1.92
CA ASN A 153 5.26 -11.88 -3.33
C ASN A 153 4.72 -12.93 -4.31
N LYS A 154 4.81 -14.21 -3.98
CA LYS A 154 4.27 -15.32 -4.78
C LYS A 154 2.81 -15.66 -4.45
N ASN A 155 2.24 -15.07 -3.41
CA ASN A 155 0.88 -15.37 -2.98
C ASN A 155 -0.15 -14.63 -3.84
N VAL A 156 -0.44 -15.19 -5.02
CA VAL A 156 -1.37 -14.62 -6.01
C VAL A 156 -2.74 -14.30 -5.38
N SER A 157 -3.22 -15.14 -4.45
CA SER A 157 -4.53 -14.96 -3.83
C SER A 157 -4.57 -13.71 -2.95
N LEU A 158 -3.56 -13.49 -2.11
CA LEU A 158 -3.49 -12.30 -1.25
C LEU A 158 -3.24 -11.03 -2.06
N LEU A 159 -2.40 -11.10 -3.09
CA LEU A 159 -2.19 -9.99 -4.01
C LEU A 159 -3.48 -9.62 -4.75
N ALA A 160 -4.26 -10.61 -5.21
CA ALA A 160 -5.56 -10.37 -5.84
C ALA A 160 -6.56 -9.73 -4.87
N VAL A 161 -6.56 -10.12 -3.59
CA VAL A 161 -7.40 -9.48 -2.56
C VAL A 161 -7.02 -8.02 -2.37
N ALA A 162 -5.72 -7.69 -2.28
CA ALA A 162 -5.24 -6.32 -2.18
C ALA A 162 -5.63 -5.48 -3.41
N GLN A 163 -5.45 -6.04 -4.61
CA GLN A 163 -5.84 -5.42 -5.87
C GLN A 163 -7.34 -5.10 -5.93
N ASN A 164 -8.18 -6.08 -5.62
CA ASN A 164 -9.63 -5.93 -5.66
C ASN A 164 -10.12 -4.93 -4.61
N ARG A 165 -9.50 -4.91 -3.42
CA ARG A 165 -9.83 -3.93 -2.39
C ARG A 165 -9.57 -2.50 -2.86
N ALA A 166 -8.42 -2.24 -3.51
CA ALA A 166 -8.10 -0.93 -4.07
C ALA A 166 -9.12 -0.54 -5.15
N LYS A 167 -9.40 -1.43 -6.11
CA LYS A 167 -10.40 -1.19 -7.16
C LYS A 167 -11.77 -0.86 -6.59
N SER A 168 -12.27 -1.64 -5.63
CA SER A 168 -13.58 -1.39 -5.02
C SER A 168 -13.66 -0.05 -4.29
N LEU A 169 -12.60 0.38 -3.63
CA LEU A 169 -12.58 1.69 -2.95
C LEU A 169 -12.56 2.84 -3.97
N ILE A 170 -11.84 2.70 -5.07
CA ILE A 170 -11.81 3.67 -6.16
C ILE A 170 -13.18 3.75 -6.85
N GLU A 171 -13.82 2.61 -7.14
CA GLU A 171 -15.16 2.55 -7.70
C GLU A 171 -16.17 3.27 -6.83
N ASN A 172 -16.16 3.02 -5.52
CA ASN A 172 -17.04 3.69 -4.58
C ASN A 172 -16.81 5.21 -4.56
N TYR A 173 -15.55 5.64 -4.62
CA TYR A 173 -15.22 7.06 -4.70
C TYR A 173 -15.77 7.70 -6.00
N ILE A 174 -15.53 7.09 -7.17
CA ILE A 174 -15.99 7.61 -8.44
C ILE A 174 -17.53 7.64 -8.51
N ASN A 175 -18.19 6.61 -7.97
CA ASN A 175 -19.65 6.57 -7.89
C ASN A 175 -20.20 7.69 -6.99
N THR A 176 -19.54 7.96 -5.85
CA THR A 176 -19.91 9.10 -4.99
C THR A 176 -19.73 10.43 -5.71
N MET A 177 -18.66 10.59 -6.50
CA MET A 177 -18.46 11.78 -7.31
C MET A 177 -19.53 11.90 -8.41
N SER A 178 -19.97 10.77 -9.00
CA SER A 178 -21.09 10.74 -9.96
C SER A 178 -22.36 11.30 -9.36
N GLU A 179 -22.71 10.87 -8.14
CA GLU A 179 -23.91 11.33 -7.44
C GLU A 179 -23.84 12.84 -7.13
N ILE A 180 -22.69 13.33 -6.66
CA ILE A 180 -22.49 14.75 -6.33
C ILE A 180 -22.53 15.61 -7.59
N ALA A 181 -21.90 15.16 -8.68
CA ALA A 181 -21.87 15.88 -9.95
C ALA A 181 -23.18 15.78 -10.75
N GLY A 182 -24.13 14.93 -10.34
CA GLY A 182 -25.35 14.64 -11.11
C GLY A 182 -25.05 14.06 -12.51
N LYS A 183 -23.91 13.37 -12.65
CA LYS A 183 -23.37 12.85 -13.90
C LYS A 183 -22.94 11.40 -13.72
N GLU A 184 -23.34 10.50 -14.60
CA GLU A 184 -22.94 9.10 -14.53
C GLU A 184 -21.55 8.91 -15.16
N TYR A 185 -20.57 8.48 -14.37
CA TYR A 185 -19.24 8.12 -14.85
C TYR A 185 -19.15 6.62 -15.16
N LYS A 186 -18.52 6.28 -16.29
CA LYS A 186 -18.14 4.91 -16.66
C LYS A 186 -16.68 4.71 -16.34
N ILE A 187 -16.36 3.65 -15.57
CA ILE A 187 -14.99 3.35 -15.17
C ILE A 187 -14.37 2.36 -16.15
N GLU A 188 -13.21 2.72 -16.69
CA GLU A 188 -12.37 1.83 -17.48
C GLU A 188 -11.05 1.59 -16.74
N TRP A 189 -10.70 0.31 -16.58
CA TRP A 189 -9.45 -0.09 -15.93
C TRP A 189 -8.37 -0.34 -16.95
N LYS A 190 -7.16 0.17 -16.68
CA LYS A 190 -5.94 -0.14 -17.41
C LYS A 190 -4.88 -0.63 -16.45
N ASP A 191 -4.10 -1.61 -16.88
CA ASP A 191 -2.94 -2.04 -16.12
C ASP A 191 -1.76 -1.09 -16.44
N ALA A 192 -1.06 -0.64 -15.39
CA ALA A 192 0.19 0.09 -15.54
C ALA A 192 1.31 -0.90 -15.89
N GLU A 193 2.14 -0.56 -16.87
CA GLU A 193 3.33 -1.33 -17.26
C GLU A 193 4.46 -1.26 -16.21
#